data_7206ed354d41a92a1bfcb87688f12bfb
#
_entry.id   7206ed354d41a92a1bfcb87688f12bfb
#
_cell.length_a   1.000
_cell.length_b   1.000
_cell.length_c   1.000
_cell.angle_alpha   90.00
_cell.angle_beta   90.00
_cell.angle_gamma   90.00
#
_symmetry.space_group_name_H-M   'P 1'
#
loop_
_entity.id
_entity.type
_entity.pdbx_description
1 polymer ?
#
loop_
_entity_poly.entity_id
_entity_poly.type
_entity_poly.pdbx_seq_one_letter_code
_entity_poly.pdbx_strand_id
1 'polypeptide(L)'
;MNKTRNRDSERRLVLLDVLRARTDHPDAQSCFRLMRKHIPRIGQSTVYRHLDQLAKQGLAQILNVDNGPARYDARYGMHAHFHCHACGTVSDVFPPPLDIPWPGRVDDLTLVAHGVCRACQK
;
A
#
# COMPACT_ATOMS: atom_id res chain seq x y z
N MET A 1 -13.05 24.04 17.18
CA MET A 1 -12.50 22.97 16.36
C MET A 1 -11.73 23.54 15.18
N ASN A 2 -10.53 23.06 14.94
CA ASN A 2 -9.64 23.61 13.92
C ASN A 2 -10.02 23.10 12.53
N LYS A 3 -10.39 23.99 11.61
CA LYS A 3 -10.78 23.64 10.25
C LYS A 3 -9.67 22.92 9.48
N THR A 4 -8.41 23.33 9.70
CA THR A 4 -7.26 22.69 9.06
C THR A 4 -7.15 21.22 9.47
N ARG A 5 -7.37 20.93 10.75
CA ARG A 5 -7.30 19.58 11.29
C ARG A 5 -8.36 18.67 10.67
N ASN A 6 -9.61 19.17 10.52
CA ASN A 6 -10.69 18.43 9.89
C ASN A 6 -10.39 18.18 8.42
N ARG A 7 -9.84 19.18 7.73
CA ARG A 7 -9.48 19.06 6.33
C ARG A 7 -8.40 18.00 6.12
N ASP A 8 -7.38 17.98 6.98
CA ASP A 8 -6.33 16.97 6.92
C ASP A 8 -6.90 15.57 7.14
N SER A 9 -7.77 15.41 8.11
CA SER A 9 -8.41 14.12 8.40
C SER A 9 -9.25 13.63 7.21
N GLU A 10 -10.01 14.52 6.59
CA GLU A 10 -10.82 14.19 5.42
C GLU A 10 -9.96 13.74 4.25
N ARG A 11 -8.87 14.47 3.98
CA ARG A 11 -7.94 14.12 2.90
C ARG A 11 -7.28 12.77 3.13
N ARG A 12 -6.91 12.49 4.37
CA ARG A 12 -6.30 11.20 4.72
C ARG A 12 -7.28 10.05 4.53
N LEU A 13 -8.56 10.26 4.86
CA LEU A 13 -9.60 9.26 4.63
C LEU A 13 -9.82 9.01 3.14
N VAL A 14 -9.80 10.05 2.32
CA VAL A 14 -9.91 9.90 0.86
C VAL A 14 -8.75 9.07 0.32
N LEU A 15 -7.53 9.35 0.79
CA LEU A 15 -6.35 8.58 0.38
C LEU A 15 -6.48 7.12 0.79
N LEU A 16 -6.95 6.86 1.99
CA LEU A 16 -7.15 5.49 2.47
C LEU A 16 -8.15 4.74 1.59
N ASP A 17 -9.27 5.39 1.25
CA ASP A 17 -10.28 4.80 0.37
C ASP A 17 -9.72 4.53 -1.03
N VAL A 18 -8.93 5.44 -1.57
CA VAL A 18 -8.28 5.27 -2.87
C VAL A 18 -7.36 4.05 -2.84
N LEU A 19 -6.55 3.91 -1.79
CA LEU A 19 -5.64 2.77 -1.65
C LEU A 19 -6.39 1.45 -1.50
N ARG A 20 -7.46 1.43 -0.72
CA ARG A 20 -8.26 0.21 -0.50
C ARG A 20 -8.92 -0.29 -1.77
N ALA A 21 -9.24 0.61 -2.68
CA ALA A 21 -9.87 0.25 -3.95
C ALA A 21 -8.86 -0.24 -4.99
N ARG A 22 -7.55 -0.11 -4.74
CA ARG A 22 -6.51 -0.44 -5.72
C ARG A 22 -5.92 -1.82 -5.45
N THR A 23 -5.60 -2.52 -6.53
CA THR A 23 -4.91 -3.80 -6.48
C THR A 23 -3.51 -3.72 -7.10
N ASP A 24 -3.14 -2.57 -7.66
CA ASP A 24 -1.87 -2.38 -8.36
C ASP A 24 -0.74 -1.86 -7.46
N HIS A 25 -1.01 -1.62 -6.17
CA HIS A 25 -0.01 -1.22 -5.17
C HIS A 25 0.79 0.01 -5.63
N PRO A 26 0.15 1.19 -5.68
CA PRO A 26 0.79 2.39 -6.22
C PRO A 26 1.94 2.87 -5.34
N ASP A 27 2.95 3.47 -5.95
CA ASP A 27 3.99 4.19 -5.22
C ASP A 27 3.47 5.59 -4.80
N ALA A 28 4.30 6.34 -4.09
CA ALA A 28 3.89 7.64 -3.55
C ALA A 28 3.54 8.64 -4.66
N GLN A 29 4.29 8.64 -5.75
CA GLN A 29 4.03 9.55 -6.86
C GLN A 29 2.71 9.20 -7.58
N SER A 30 2.43 7.92 -7.75
CA SER A 30 1.16 7.46 -8.31
C SER A 30 -0.01 7.82 -7.40
N CYS A 31 0.16 7.69 -6.09
CA CYS A 31 -0.84 8.12 -5.11
C CYS A 31 -1.13 9.62 -5.25
N PHE A 32 -0.10 10.42 -5.42
CA PHE A 32 -0.26 11.86 -5.62
C PHE A 32 -1.11 12.14 -6.88
N ARG A 33 -0.80 11.47 -7.99
CA ARG A 33 -1.56 11.64 -9.23
C ARG A 33 -3.02 11.22 -9.06
N LEU A 34 -3.26 10.12 -8.36
CA LEU A 34 -4.62 9.66 -8.07
C LEU A 34 -5.38 10.64 -7.19
N MET A 35 -4.73 11.16 -6.16
CA MET A 35 -5.37 12.14 -5.26
C MET A 35 -5.71 13.43 -5.96
N ARG A 36 -4.93 13.86 -6.96
CA ARG A 36 -5.22 15.06 -7.75
C ARG A 36 -6.52 14.93 -8.53
N LYS A 37 -6.96 13.73 -8.84
CA LYS A 37 -8.26 13.50 -9.50
C LYS A 37 -9.43 13.74 -8.54
N HIS A 38 -9.23 13.54 -7.25
CA HIS A 38 -10.25 13.75 -6.22
C HIS A 38 -10.17 15.14 -5.61
N ILE A 39 -8.96 15.63 -5.40
CA ILE A 39 -8.67 16.92 -4.77
C ILE A 39 -7.66 17.66 -5.66
N PRO A 40 -8.14 18.45 -6.64
CA PRO A 40 -7.26 19.01 -7.67
C PRO A 40 -6.14 19.90 -7.17
N ARG A 41 -6.28 20.49 -5.99
CA ARG A 41 -5.27 21.41 -5.45
C ARG A 41 -4.38 20.78 -4.37
N ILE A 42 -4.50 19.48 -4.17
CA ILE A 42 -3.68 18.84 -3.13
C ILE A 42 -2.19 18.88 -3.53
N GLY A 43 -1.33 19.16 -2.56
CA GLY A 43 0.11 19.21 -2.78
C GLY A 43 0.76 17.85 -2.61
N GLN A 44 1.90 17.67 -3.25
CA GLN A 44 2.67 16.42 -3.18
C GLN A 44 3.11 16.11 -1.75
N SER A 45 3.64 17.11 -1.05
CA SER A 45 4.12 16.91 0.32
C SER A 45 2.98 16.51 1.27
N THR A 46 1.76 17.00 1.02
CA THR A 46 0.60 16.63 1.81
C THR A 46 0.27 15.15 1.63
N VAL A 47 0.27 14.66 0.39
CA VAL A 47 0.00 13.25 0.09
C VAL A 47 1.07 12.37 0.74
N TYR A 48 2.34 12.74 0.61
CA TYR A 48 3.45 11.95 1.16
C TYR A 48 3.36 11.90 2.69
N ARG A 49 3.02 13.02 3.33
CA ARG A 49 2.81 13.05 4.78
C ARG A 49 1.67 12.13 5.20
N HIS A 50 0.56 12.14 4.48
CA HIS A 50 -0.58 11.27 4.78
C HIS A 50 -0.24 9.79 4.58
N LEU A 51 0.52 9.45 3.54
CA LEU A 51 0.98 8.08 3.35
C LEU A 51 1.81 7.61 4.54
N ASP A 52 2.73 8.45 5.01
CA ASP A 52 3.57 8.15 6.15
C ASP A 52 2.73 7.97 7.43
N GLN A 53 1.73 8.83 7.63
CA GLN A 53 0.83 8.72 8.78
C GLN A 53 0.01 7.44 8.74
N LEU A 54 -0.53 7.07 7.57
CA LEU A 54 -1.29 5.83 7.43
C LEU A 54 -0.43 4.61 7.73
N ALA A 55 0.82 4.62 7.28
CA ALA A 55 1.75 3.53 7.56
C ALA A 55 2.04 3.42 9.05
N LYS A 56 2.29 4.54 9.72
CA LYS A 56 2.56 4.56 11.16
C LYS A 56 1.35 4.12 11.98
N GLN A 57 0.15 4.38 11.49
CA GLN A 57 -1.09 3.97 12.15
C GLN A 57 -1.45 2.51 11.87
N GLY A 58 -0.68 1.82 11.03
CA GLY A 58 -0.97 0.45 10.65
C GLY A 58 -2.12 0.29 9.68
N LEU A 59 -2.58 1.39 9.06
CA LEU A 59 -3.69 1.37 8.11
C LEU A 59 -3.23 1.15 6.67
N ALA A 60 -1.95 1.36 6.39
CA ALA A 60 -1.34 1.05 5.11
C ALA A 60 -0.03 0.31 5.32
N GLN A 61 0.26 -0.63 4.44
CA GLN A 61 1.49 -1.40 4.46
C GLN A 61 2.43 -0.85 3.39
N ILE A 62 3.71 -0.69 3.75
CA ILE A 62 4.75 -0.26 2.82
C ILE A 62 5.44 -1.50 2.27
N LEU A 63 5.49 -1.61 0.95
CA LEU A 63 6.09 -2.75 0.26
C LEU A 63 7.35 -2.32 -0.49
N ASN A 64 8.46 -2.96 -0.16
CA ASN A 64 9.74 -2.79 -0.85
C ASN A 64 10.05 -4.10 -1.56
N VAL A 65 9.53 -4.25 -2.79
CA VAL A 65 9.58 -5.52 -3.50
C VAL A 65 10.68 -5.58 -4.56
N ASP A 66 11.24 -4.42 -4.92
CA ASP A 66 12.33 -4.33 -5.89
C ASP A 66 13.22 -3.15 -5.53
N ASN A 67 14.12 -2.75 -6.43
CA ASN A 67 15.01 -1.59 -6.21
C ASN A 67 14.34 -0.26 -6.55
N GLY A 68 13.07 -0.29 -6.92
CA GLY A 68 12.30 0.90 -7.23
C GLY A 68 11.71 1.55 -5.97
N PRO A 69 10.84 2.54 -6.16
CA PRO A 69 10.20 3.22 -5.04
C PRO A 69 9.27 2.30 -4.25
N ALA A 70 9.11 2.58 -2.97
CA ALA A 70 8.20 1.85 -2.10
C ALA A 70 6.78 1.94 -2.62
N ARG A 71 6.03 0.86 -2.47
CA ARG A 71 4.61 0.79 -2.85
C ARG A 71 3.76 0.73 -1.60
N TYR A 72 2.48 1.08 -1.74
CA TYR A 72 1.55 1.17 -0.63
C TYR A 72 0.33 0.30 -0.86
N ASP A 73 -0.10 -0.38 0.20
CA ASP A 73 -1.26 -1.26 0.18
C ASP A 73 -2.07 -1.01 1.45
N ALA A 74 -3.37 -0.76 1.31
CA ALA A 74 -4.27 -0.53 2.44
C ALA A 74 -5.42 -1.54 2.49
N ARG A 75 -5.29 -2.67 1.80
CA ARG A 75 -6.34 -3.68 1.78
C ARG A 75 -6.42 -4.38 3.13
N TYR A 76 -7.64 -4.77 3.51
CA TYR A 76 -7.89 -5.43 4.78
C TYR A 76 -7.39 -6.87 4.79
N GLY A 77 -7.02 -7.32 5.99
CA GLY A 77 -6.68 -8.70 6.25
C GLY A 77 -5.21 -9.00 5.99
N MET A 78 -4.74 -10.08 6.61
CA MET A 78 -3.39 -10.56 6.40
C MET A 78 -3.31 -11.26 5.05
N HIS A 79 -2.39 -10.85 4.20
CA HIS A 79 -2.21 -11.46 2.89
C HIS A 79 -0.75 -11.40 2.48
N ALA A 80 -0.39 -12.25 1.52
CA ALA A 80 0.91 -12.23 0.90
C ALA A 80 0.85 -11.43 -0.40
N HIS A 81 2.00 -11.15 -0.97
CA HIS A 81 2.10 -10.46 -2.24
C HIS A 81 2.95 -11.30 -3.19
N PHE A 82 2.56 -11.31 -4.45
CA PHE A 82 3.36 -11.94 -5.50
C PHE A 82 3.90 -10.87 -6.43
N HIS A 83 5.22 -10.79 -6.55
CA HIS A 83 5.89 -9.83 -7.41
C HIS A 83 6.43 -10.53 -8.66
N CYS A 84 5.97 -10.11 -9.84
CA CYS A 84 6.52 -10.57 -11.11
C CYS A 84 7.70 -9.70 -11.48
N HIS A 85 8.91 -10.29 -11.49
CA HIS A 85 10.10 -9.52 -11.83
C HIS A 85 10.22 -9.25 -13.32
N ALA A 86 9.39 -9.86 -14.16
CA ALA A 86 9.38 -9.61 -15.60
C ALA A 86 8.55 -8.37 -15.97
N CYS A 87 7.37 -8.21 -15.39
CA CYS A 87 6.49 -7.08 -15.71
C CYS A 87 6.30 -6.10 -14.57
N GLY A 88 6.78 -6.41 -13.37
CA GLY A 88 6.71 -5.53 -12.21
C GLY A 88 5.38 -5.52 -11.48
N THR A 89 4.40 -6.30 -11.93
CA THR A 89 3.08 -6.36 -11.29
C THR A 89 3.18 -6.99 -9.92
N VAL A 90 2.48 -6.41 -8.94
CA VAL A 90 2.35 -6.98 -7.60
C VAL A 90 0.90 -7.34 -7.38
N SER A 91 0.66 -8.61 -7.06
CA SER A 91 -0.70 -9.15 -6.85
C SER A 91 -0.86 -9.58 -5.40
N ASP A 92 -2.05 -9.38 -4.85
CA ASP A 92 -2.40 -9.88 -3.52
C ASP A 92 -2.71 -11.37 -3.57
N VAL A 93 -2.21 -12.11 -2.59
CA VAL A 93 -2.49 -13.54 -2.42
C VAL A 93 -2.97 -13.75 -1.00
N PHE A 94 -4.12 -14.40 -0.83
CA PHE A 94 -4.68 -14.69 0.47
C PHE A 94 -4.42 -16.16 0.80
N PRO A 95 -3.26 -16.45 1.44
CA PRO A 95 -2.90 -17.84 1.72
C PRO A 95 -3.72 -18.38 2.90
N PRO A 96 -3.81 -19.71 3.04
CA PRO A 96 -4.35 -20.28 4.25
C PRO A 96 -3.48 -19.89 5.46
N PRO A 97 -4.01 -19.99 6.68
CA PRO A 97 -3.22 -19.66 7.87
C PRO A 97 -1.89 -20.40 7.91
N LEU A 98 -0.82 -19.68 8.23
CA LEU A 98 0.51 -20.25 8.33
C LEU A 98 0.76 -20.66 9.78
N ASP A 99 1.07 -21.93 10.00
CA ASP A 99 1.43 -22.46 11.31
C ASP A 99 2.95 -22.49 11.43
N ILE A 100 3.52 -21.34 11.81
CA ILE A 100 4.95 -21.18 11.93
C ILE A 100 5.30 -21.05 13.42
N PRO A 101 6.27 -21.83 13.93
CA PRO A 101 6.64 -21.77 15.34
C PRO A 101 7.49 -20.52 15.65
N TRP A 102 6.82 -19.38 15.72
CA TRP A 102 7.50 -18.13 16.04
C TRP A 102 8.07 -18.16 17.46
N PRO A 103 9.24 -17.56 17.69
CA PRO A 103 9.84 -17.53 19.02
C PRO A 103 9.17 -16.55 19.98
N GLY A 104 8.13 -15.84 19.55
CA GLY A 104 7.41 -14.89 20.37
C GLY A 104 6.18 -14.36 19.63
N ARG A 105 5.63 -13.26 20.13
CA ARG A 105 4.47 -12.62 19.50
C ARG A 105 4.89 -11.91 18.22
N VAL A 106 4.14 -12.12 17.15
CA VAL A 106 4.37 -11.43 15.88
C VAL A 106 3.31 -10.34 15.74
N ASP A 107 3.76 -9.09 15.66
CA ASP A 107 2.87 -7.94 15.51
C ASP A 107 2.68 -7.55 14.05
N ASP A 108 3.62 -7.91 13.18
CA ASP A 108 3.54 -7.62 11.76
C ASP A 108 4.28 -8.69 10.97
N LEU A 109 3.75 -9.02 9.80
CA LEU A 109 4.36 -10.02 8.92
C LEU A 109 4.12 -9.59 7.47
N THR A 110 5.21 -9.47 6.73
CA THR A 110 5.14 -9.20 5.29
C THR A 110 5.70 -10.39 4.54
N LEU A 111 4.89 -10.97 3.64
CA LEU A 111 5.31 -12.08 2.80
C LEU A 111 5.26 -11.63 1.34
N VAL A 112 6.39 -11.71 0.65
CA VAL A 112 6.47 -11.39 -0.78
C VAL A 112 7.14 -12.55 -1.49
N ALA A 113 6.45 -13.13 -2.47
CA ALA A 113 7.02 -14.13 -3.35
C ALA A 113 7.43 -13.45 -4.66
N HIS A 114 8.64 -13.73 -5.13
CA HIS A 114 9.16 -13.18 -6.38
C HIS A 114 9.19 -14.27 -7.43
N GLY A 115 8.69 -13.96 -8.61
CA GLY A 115 8.68 -14.96 -9.68
C GLY A 115 8.25 -14.34 -11.00
N VAL A 116 7.61 -15.17 -11.83
CA VAL A 116 7.12 -14.74 -13.15
C VAL A 116 5.64 -15.07 -13.23
N CYS A 117 4.80 -14.06 -13.49
CA CYS A 117 3.35 -14.25 -13.56
C CYS A 117 2.97 -15.08 -14.80
N ARG A 118 1.75 -15.59 -14.80
CA ARG A 118 1.28 -16.47 -15.90
C ARG A 118 1.38 -15.80 -17.27
N ALA A 119 1.08 -14.50 -17.33
CA ALA A 119 1.14 -13.76 -18.59
C ALA A 119 2.57 -13.65 -19.13
N CYS A 120 3.57 -13.64 -18.24
CA CYS A 120 4.98 -13.53 -18.62
C CYS A 120 5.66 -14.90 -18.83
N GLN A 121 5.03 -15.99 -18.42
CA GLN A 121 5.51 -17.33 -18.65
C GLN A 121 5.18 -17.76 -20.07
N LYS A 122 6.21 -18.02 -20.87
CA LYS A 122 6.01 -18.54 -22.22
C LYS A 122 7.12 -19.51 -22.57
#